data_be1fcc73dce60b88e203d2f9aad01770
#
_entry.id   be1fcc73dce60b88e203d2f9aad01770
#
_cell.length_a   1.000
_cell.length_b   1.000
_cell.length_c   1.000
_cell.angle_alpha   90.00
_cell.angle_beta   90.00
_cell.angle_gamma   90.00
#
_symmetry.space_group_name_H-M   'P 1'
#
loop_
_entity.id
_entity.type
_entity.pdbx_description
1 polymer ?
#
loop_
_entity_poly.entity_id
_entity_poly.type
_entity_poly.pdbx_seq_one_letter_code
_entity_poly.pdbx_strand_id
1 'polypeptide(L)'
;MIVGVQGTSSFDNYNVFLRSMAVALSELLEEDKNFHIYSAGPNNINMMAMEFANLSEKGMKLRGKSIKFIKVTPQWLEENISEVNHFAFLSNPKEPVSKIVHVSKLNNINTNVYNF
;
A
#
# COMPACT_ATOMS: atom_id res chain seq x y z
N MET A 1 -2.70 -11.64 -2.18
CA MET A 1 -2.20 -10.70 -1.15
C MET A 1 -2.80 -9.33 -1.35
N ILE A 2 -3.24 -8.71 -0.27
CA ILE A 2 -3.79 -7.37 -0.29
C ILE A 2 -2.89 -6.45 0.52
N VAL A 3 -2.41 -5.37 -0.10
CA VAL A 3 -1.67 -4.32 0.58
C VAL A 3 -2.52 -3.06 0.61
N GLY A 4 -2.70 -2.50 1.81
CA GLY A 4 -3.35 -1.20 1.98
C GLY A 4 -2.31 -0.10 1.98
N VAL A 5 -2.62 1.01 1.33
CA VAL A 5 -1.72 2.15 1.24
C VAL A 5 -2.47 3.43 1.54
N GLN A 6 -1.89 4.28 2.35
CA GLN A 6 -2.36 5.63 2.59
C GLN A 6 -1.15 6.50 2.91
N GLY A 7 -1.28 7.80 2.82
CA GLY A 7 -0.18 8.68 3.15
C GLY A 7 -0.64 10.11 3.42
N THR A 8 0.32 10.98 3.63
CA THR A 8 0.05 12.41 3.85
C THR A 8 0.01 13.14 2.51
N SER A 9 -0.73 14.24 2.45
CA SER A 9 -0.94 14.99 1.20
C SER A 9 0.34 15.63 0.65
N SER A 10 1.32 15.83 1.48
CA SER A 10 2.60 16.43 1.09
C SER A 10 3.70 15.40 0.82
N PHE A 11 3.40 14.11 0.91
CA PHE A 11 4.37 13.08 0.57
C PHE A 11 4.60 13.06 -0.94
N ASP A 12 5.86 13.19 -1.38
CA ASP A 12 6.19 13.29 -2.80
C ASP A 12 7.40 12.44 -3.21
N ASN A 13 7.84 11.52 -2.36
CA ASN A 13 9.04 10.73 -2.63
C ASN A 13 8.71 9.36 -3.21
N TYR A 14 8.73 9.26 -4.54
CA TYR A 14 8.41 8.01 -5.22
C TYR A 14 9.42 6.89 -4.92
N ASN A 15 10.70 7.22 -4.69
CA ASN A 15 11.69 6.20 -4.33
C ASN A 15 11.38 5.53 -3.00
N VAL A 16 10.89 6.30 -2.02
CA VAL A 16 10.45 5.74 -0.74
C VAL A 16 9.18 4.91 -0.95
N PHE A 17 8.26 5.36 -1.81
CA PHE A 17 7.09 4.58 -2.17
C PHE A 17 7.49 3.23 -2.78
N LEU A 18 8.44 3.23 -3.72
CA LEU A 18 8.94 1.99 -4.33
C LEU A 18 9.52 1.04 -3.26
N ARG A 19 10.24 1.58 -2.30
CA ARG A 19 10.80 0.79 -1.20
C ARG A 19 9.69 0.16 -0.37
N SER A 20 8.61 0.90 -0.10
CA SER A 20 7.48 0.36 0.66
C SER A 20 6.82 -0.80 -0.08
N MET A 21 6.70 -0.70 -1.40
CA MET A 21 6.13 -1.77 -2.22
C MET A 21 7.06 -2.98 -2.28
N ALA A 22 8.38 -2.76 -2.33
CA ALA A 22 9.35 -3.84 -2.30
C ALA A 22 9.26 -4.64 -1.00
N VAL A 23 9.06 -3.96 0.13
CA VAL A 23 8.87 -4.62 1.43
C VAL A 23 7.59 -5.46 1.42
N ALA A 24 6.48 -4.90 0.92
CA ALA A 24 5.23 -5.64 0.82
C ALA A 24 5.37 -6.87 -0.10
N LEU A 25 6.00 -6.70 -1.26
CA LEU A 25 6.22 -7.79 -2.21
C LEU A 25 7.10 -8.91 -1.65
N SER A 26 8.01 -8.58 -0.73
CA SER A 26 8.86 -9.60 -0.10
C SER A 26 8.06 -10.60 0.74
N GLU A 27 6.82 -10.25 1.09
CA GLU A 27 5.91 -11.12 1.85
C GLU A 27 5.00 -11.96 0.96
N LEU A 28 5.09 -11.75 -0.36
CA LEU A 28 4.26 -12.50 -1.33
C LEU A 28 4.74 -13.94 -1.39
N LEU A 29 3.81 -14.87 -1.13
CA LEU A 29 4.11 -16.29 -1.14
C LEU A 29 4.05 -16.85 -2.56
N GLU A 30 4.68 -18.00 -2.78
CA GLU A 30 4.68 -18.66 -4.10
C GLU A 30 3.26 -18.97 -4.59
N GLU A 31 2.38 -19.37 -3.68
CA GLU A 31 0.98 -19.69 -3.98
C GLU A 31 0.11 -18.47 -4.21
N ASP A 32 0.55 -17.27 -3.80
CA ASP A 32 -0.20 -16.03 -4.05
C ASP A 32 -0.14 -15.68 -5.53
N LYS A 33 -1.30 -15.65 -6.17
CA LYS A 33 -1.40 -15.32 -7.60
C LYS A 33 -1.69 -13.85 -7.87
N ASN A 34 -2.17 -13.13 -6.86
CA ASN A 34 -2.61 -11.75 -7.01
C ASN A 34 -1.95 -10.86 -5.97
N PHE A 35 -1.54 -9.68 -6.41
CA PHE A 35 -1.06 -8.61 -5.54
C PHE A 35 -1.95 -7.40 -5.78
N HIS A 36 -2.84 -7.12 -4.83
CA HIS A 36 -3.80 -6.02 -4.95
C HIS A 36 -3.39 -4.87 -4.04
N ILE A 37 -3.30 -3.67 -4.62
CA ILE A 37 -2.97 -2.45 -3.89
C ILE A 37 -4.25 -1.66 -3.68
N TYR A 38 -4.73 -1.61 -2.45
CA TYR A 38 -5.88 -0.80 -2.07
C TYR A 38 -5.37 0.54 -1.54
N SER A 39 -5.48 1.56 -2.39
CA SER A 39 -4.94 2.88 -2.10
C SER A 39 -6.05 3.82 -1.63
N ALA A 40 -5.89 4.33 -0.41
CA ALA A 40 -6.88 5.19 0.24
C ALA A 40 -6.52 6.68 0.14
N GLY A 41 -5.60 7.04 -0.72
CA GLY A 41 -5.25 8.42 -0.96
C GLY A 41 -4.25 8.99 0.04
N PRO A 42 -4.02 10.28 -0.02
CA PRO A 42 -4.59 11.26 -0.97
C PRO A 42 -4.16 11.02 -2.42
N ASN A 43 -4.55 11.93 -3.31
CA ASN A 43 -4.38 11.73 -4.75
C ASN A 43 -2.93 11.46 -5.19
N ASN A 44 -1.97 12.13 -4.57
CA ASN A 44 -0.55 11.90 -4.87
C ASN A 44 -0.14 10.44 -4.59
N ILE A 45 -0.64 9.86 -3.52
CA ILE A 45 -0.38 8.46 -3.17
C ILE A 45 -1.08 7.54 -4.16
N ASN A 46 -2.34 7.85 -4.52
CA ASN A 46 -3.08 7.07 -5.51
C ASN A 46 -2.34 7.03 -6.85
N MET A 47 -1.77 8.16 -7.27
CA MET A 47 -1.02 8.22 -8.53
C MET A 47 0.26 7.38 -8.49
N MET A 48 0.98 7.39 -7.36
CA MET A 48 2.17 6.57 -7.18
C MET A 48 1.81 5.07 -7.22
N ALA A 49 0.73 4.69 -6.54
CA ALA A 49 0.28 3.30 -6.50
C ALA A 49 -0.16 2.82 -7.88
N MET A 50 -0.89 3.65 -8.62
CA MET A 50 -1.33 3.34 -9.98
C MET A 50 -0.14 3.17 -10.92
N GLU A 51 0.82 4.09 -10.87
CA GLU A 51 2.03 4.02 -11.68
C GLU A 51 2.83 2.77 -11.37
N PHE A 52 3.00 2.45 -10.08
CA PHE A 52 3.70 1.25 -9.66
C PHE A 52 3.04 -0.01 -10.22
N ALA A 53 1.71 -0.09 -10.13
CA ALA A 53 0.97 -1.24 -10.66
C ALA A 53 1.17 -1.39 -12.16
N ASN A 54 1.08 -0.27 -12.91
CA ASN A 54 1.28 -0.27 -14.35
C ASN A 54 2.69 -0.70 -14.75
N LEU A 55 3.70 -0.18 -14.08
CA LEU A 55 5.09 -0.51 -14.38
C LEU A 55 5.46 -1.96 -14.02
N SER A 56 4.79 -2.52 -13.02
CA SER A 56 5.09 -3.86 -12.50
C SER A 56 4.28 -4.96 -13.18
N GLU A 57 3.24 -4.62 -13.93
CA GLU A 57 2.30 -5.58 -14.51
C GLU A 57 2.99 -6.65 -15.34
N LYS A 58 3.87 -6.23 -16.25
CA LYS A 58 4.56 -7.14 -17.17
C LYS A 58 5.46 -8.12 -16.42
N GLY A 59 6.24 -7.63 -15.46
CA GLY A 59 7.12 -8.46 -14.66
C GLY A 59 6.37 -9.47 -13.81
N MET A 60 5.25 -9.05 -13.23
CA MET A 60 4.39 -9.95 -12.44
C MET A 60 3.77 -11.02 -13.32
N LYS A 61 3.30 -10.65 -14.52
CA LYS A 61 2.72 -11.60 -15.47
C LYS A 61 3.72 -12.68 -15.86
N LEU A 62 5.00 -12.32 -16.05
CA LEU A 62 6.06 -13.28 -16.36
C LEU A 62 6.26 -14.30 -15.23
N ARG A 63 5.89 -13.93 -13.99
CA ARG A 63 5.95 -14.80 -12.82
C ARG A 63 4.66 -15.58 -12.60
N GLY A 64 3.70 -15.49 -13.53
CA GLY A 64 2.38 -16.12 -13.39
C GLY A 64 1.50 -15.44 -12.35
N LYS A 65 1.74 -14.15 -12.06
CA LYS A 65 1.01 -13.38 -11.06
C LYS A 65 0.35 -12.15 -11.68
N SER A 66 -0.63 -11.58 -10.97
CA SER A 66 -1.26 -10.33 -11.37
C SER A 66 -1.05 -9.25 -10.32
N ILE A 67 -1.05 -8.00 -10.77
CA ILE A 67 -1.01 -6.84 -9.89
C ILE A 67 -2.14 -5.89 -10.29
N LYS A 68 -2.87 -5.37 -9.30
CA LYS A 68 -3.96 -4.42 -9.55
C LYS A 68 -3.91 -3.27 -8.57
N PHE A 69 -4.22 -2.08 -9.09
CA PHE A 69 -4.46 -0.89 -8.28
C PHE A 69 -5.97 -0.72 -8.11
N ILE A 70 -6.42 -0.55 -6.88
CA ILE A 70 -7.83 -0.34 -6.55
C ILE A 70 -7.92 0.88 -5.65
N LYS A 71 -8.59 1.92 -6.14
CA LYS A 71 -8.81 3.13 -5.35
C LYS A 71 -9.93 2.88 -4.36
N VAL A 72 -9.68 3.17 -3.08
CA VAL A 72 -10.66 3.05 -2.00
C VAL A 72 -10.70 4.34 -1.19
N THR A 73 -11.72 4.49 -0.35
CA THR A 73 -11.78 5.61 0.58
C THR A 73 -11.04 5.24 1.88
N PRO A 74 -10.58 6.24 2.65
CA PRO A 74 -10.02 5.97 3.97
C PRO A 74 -11.00 5.23 4.87
N GLN A 75 -12.29 5.57 4.80
CA GLN A 75 -13.33 4.89 5.57
C GLN A 75 -13.43 3.41 5.18
N TRP A 76 -13.43 3.13 3.88
CA TRP A 76 -13.48 1.75 3.40
C TRP A 76 -12.30 0.94 3.92
N LEU A 77 -11.10 1.51 3.83
CA LEU A 77 -9.87 0.84 4.27
C LEU A 77 -9.92 0.54 5.77
N GLU A 78 -10.37 1.50 6.58
CA GLU A 78 -10.50 1.31 8.02
C GLU A 78 -11.52 0.19 8.34
N GLU A 79 -12.67 0.20 7.69
CA GLU A 79 -13.73 -0.78 7.93
C GLU A 79 -13.33 -2.19 7.48
N ASN A 80 -12.46 -2.30 6.48
CA ASN A 80 -12.05 -3.58 5.91
C ASN A 80 -10.59 -3.93 6.22
N ILE A 81 -10.01 -3.32 7.23
CA ILE A 81 -8.59 -3.48 7.53
C ILE A 81 -8.22 -4.94 7.83
N SER A 82 -9.14 -5.72 8.36
CA SER A 82 -8.90 -7.13 8.68
C SER A 82 -8.66 -7.99 7.44
N GLU A 83 -9.03 -7.51 6.24
CA GLU A 83 -8.79 -8.20 4.98
C GLU A 83 -7.43 -7.88 4.37
N VAL A 84 -6.73 -6.89 4.93
CA VAL A 84 -5.44 -6.42 4.43
C VAL A 84 -4.32 -7.24 5.06
N ASN A 85 -3.37 -7.69 4.25
CA ASN A 85 -2.23 -8.47 4.72
C ASN A 85 -1.06 -7.58 5.19
N HIS A 86 -0.92 -6.41 4.57
CA HIS A 86 0.16 -5.48 4.84
C HIS A 86 -0.35 -4.06 4.66
N PHE A 87 -0.05 -3.16 5.59
CA PHE A 87 -0.44 -1.76 5.46
C PHE A 87 0.80 -0.86 5.47
N ALA A 88 0.94 -0.02 4.44
CA ALA A 88 2.02 0.94 4.30
C ALA A 88 1.48 2.36 4.40
N PHE A 89 2.01 3.15 5.33
CA PHE A 89 1.67 4.56 5.47
C PHE A 89 2.88 5.42 5.08
N LEU A 90 2.70 6.26 4.06
CA LEU A 90 3.75 7.12 3.51
C LEU A 90 3.63 8.51 4.15
N SER A 91 4.52 8.81 5.08
CA SER A 91 4.38 9.96 5.97
C SER A 91 5.38 11.07 5.67
N ASN A 92 4.87 12.30 5.66
CA ASN A 92 5.71 13.46 5.89
C ASN A 92 5.70 13.72 7.41
N PRO A 93 6.86 13.75 8.10
CA PRO A 93 6.90 13.89 9.56
C PRO A 93 6.22 15.15 10.11
N LYS A 94 5.96 16.15 9.26
CA LYS A 94 5.30 17.39 9.66
C LYS A 94 3.78 17.27 9.71
N GLU A 95 3.22 16.17 9.21
CA GLU A 95 1.78 15.94 9.20
C GLU A 95 1.42 14.80 10.15
N PRO A 96 0.21 14.81 10.73
CA PRO A 96 -0.20 13.75 11.66
C PRO A 96 -0.36 12.42 10.94
N VAL A 97 -0.06 11.34 11.66
CA VAL A 97 -0.25 9.98 11.18
C VAL A 97 -1.74 9.63 11.27
N SER A 98 -2.26 8.96 10.23
CA SER A 98 -3.65 8.54 10.18
C SER A 98 -3.98 7.54 11.30
N LYS A 99 -5.21 7.62 11.83
CA LYS A 99 -5.71 6.65 12.82
C LYS A 99 -5.72 5.22 12.28
N ILE A 100 -5.76 5.04 10.96
CA ILE A 100 -5.75 3.72 10.32
C ILE A 100 -4.47 2.95 10.69
N VAL A 101 -3.34 3.64 10.87
CA VAL A 101 -2.10 3.02 11.33
C VAL A 101 -2.32 2.32 12.66
N HIS A 102 -2.99 3.00 13.60
CA HIS A 102 -3.29 2.44 14.91
C HIS A 102 -4.27 1.26 14.79
N VAL A 103 -5.33 1.44 14.01
CA VAL A 103 -6.35 0.41 13.80
C VAL A 103 -5.74 -0.84 13.18
N SER A 104 -4.85 -0.68 12.19
CA SER A 104 -4.20 -1.83 11.55
C SER A 104 -3.33 -2.60 12.53
N LYS A 105 -2.59 -1.89 13.39
CA LYS A 105 -1.77 -2.54 14.42
C LYS A 105 -2.62 -3.30 15.42
N LEU A 106 -3.77 -2.75 15.81
CA LEU A 106 -4.71 -3.42 16.71
C LEU A 106 -5.29 -4.70 16.10
N ASN A 107 -5.35 -4.77 14.77
CA ASN A 107 -5.83 -5.96 14.07
C ASN A 107 -4.69 -6.91 13.68
N ASN A 108 -3.50 -6.71 14.24
CA ASN A 108 -2.32 -7.54 13.96
C ASN A 108 -1.93 -7.57 12.50
N ILE A 109 -2.22 -6.50 11.76
CA ILE A 109 -1.80 -6.35 10.38
C ILE A 109 -0.34 -5.88 10.39
N ASN A 110 0.47 -6.45 9.51
CA ASN A 110 1.87 -6.02 9.34
C ASN A 110 1.87 -4.58 8.81
N THR A 111 2.25 -3.64 9.66
CA THR A 111 2.09 -2.20 9.41
C THR A 111 3.44 -1.51 9.48
N ASN A 112 3.78 -0.75 8.43
CA ASN A 112 4.99 0.04 8.39
C ASN A 112 4.67 1.50 8.07
N VAL A 113 5.33 2.41 8.78
CA VAL A 113 5.26 3.85 8.52
C VAL A 113 6.60 4.28 7.93
N TYR A 114 6.53 4.88 6.75
CA TYR A 114 7.71 5.34 6.01
C TYR A 114 7.76 6.86 6.12
N ASN A 115 8.64 7.35 6.96
CA ASN A 115 8.83 8.80 7.19
C ASN A 115 9.81 9.37 6.17
N PHE A 116 9.42 10.53 5.62
CA PHE A 116 10.31 11.22 4.69
C PHE A 116 10.11 12.73 4.72
#